data_cfb4e408036a38321e81ee79470b3b4e
#
_entry.id   cfb4e408036a38321e81ee79470b3b4e
#
_cell.length_a   1.000
_cell.length_b   1.000
_cell.length_c   1.000
_cell.angle_alpha   90.00
_cell.angle_beta   90.00
_cell.angle_gamma   90.00
#
_symmetry.space_group_name_H-M   'P 1'
#
loop_
_entity.id
_entity.type
_entity.pdbx_description
1 polymer ?
#
loop_
_entity_poly.entity_id
_entity_poly.type
_entity_poly.pdbx_seq_one_letter_code
_entity_poly.pdbx_strand_id
1 'polypeptide(L)'
;MCSVLQQIVTPVDEVVSGTAALTAGVHRMAGGTGAATDALGGIPAWIDAMTAAVGRARHLMAETTGQLAAVGPQLGEFTGYLREAASAFEGSAAGGFYAPHQALADPRMAAALNRLIAPDGRAFYLLVYGQGQEWGADGVARAVSIESAVAEATKEGSLRPLAVHLSGAGPATRDLTHMVADDTRLLAISTLALIFLIVALLLRSPVAGLVVVGTVALSYAAALGAAVLIWQHLLGLPLHWAVGPIAFIALIAVGADYNLLLAMRIREEIAAAPGAAALRTGIIRAFGATGGVVTTAGVVFGITMLALLGSSVLSIAQIGLTIGVGLLIDTMLVRTFLLPTLMVLLGRWFWWPGMLRSAHAGKQFVGGLVPVVQADRVGERAAS
;
A
#
# COMPACT_ATOMS: atom_id res chain seq x y z
N MET A 1 25.08 14.42 11.46
CA MET A 1 24.38 15.01 10.29
C MET A 1 25.05 14.63 8.97
N CYS A 2 26.36 14.84 8.76
CA CYS A 2 27.04 14.38 7.55
C CYS A 2 26.95 12.87 7.29
N SER A 3 27.02 12.01 8.31
CA SER A 3 26.90 10.56 8.16
C SER A 3 25.50 10.10 7.73
N VAL A 4 24.47 10.78 8.20
CA VAL A 4 23.06 10.48 7.83
C VAL A 4 22.77 10.91 6.39
N LEU A 5 23.32 12.04 5.96
CA LEU A 5 23.19 12.50 4.56
C LEU A 5 23.98 11.59 3.61
N GLN A 6 25.11 11.07 4.02
CA GLN A 6 25.89 10.10 3.24
C GLN A 6 25.16 8.75 3.12
N GLN A 7 24.41 8.33 4.14
CA GLN A 7 23.55 7.14 4.09
C GLN A 7 22.36 7.28 3.13
N ILE A 8 21.90 8.51 2.84
CA ILE A 8 20.81 8.74 1.88
C ILE A 8 21.36 8.89 0.45
N VAL A 9 22.51 9.52 0.28
CA VAL A 9 23.12 9.74 -1.05
C VAL A 9 23.64 8.44 -1.66
N THR A 10 24.27 7.57 -0.87
CA THR A 10 24.86 6.30 -1.35
C THR A 10 23.81 5.39 -2.01
N PRO A 11 22.64 5.10 -1.41
CA PRO A 11 21.63 4.28 -2.08
C PRO A 11 21.01 4.95 -3.31
N VAL A 12 20.96 6.28 -3.39
CA VAL A 12 20.50 6.97 -4.62
C VAL A 12 21.51 6.78 -5.74
N ASP A 13 22.82 6.82 -5.45
CA ASP A 13 23.87 6.54 -6.42
C ASP A 13 23.83 5.08 -6.92
N GLU A 14 23.56 4.13 -6.05
CA GLU A 14 23.38 2.72 -6.42
C GLU A 14 22.14 2.52 -7.31
N VAL A 15 21.03 3.20 -7.02
CA VAL A 15 19.83 3.15 -7.88
C VAL A 15 20.10 3.76 -9.25
N VAL A 16 20.80 4.89 -9.32
CA VAL A 16 21.17 5.51 -10.61
C VAL A 16 22.10 4.61 -11.42
N SER A 17 23.11 4.02 -10.79
CA SER A 17 24.02 3.09 -11.47
C SER A 17 23.33 1.79 -11.88
N GLY A 18 22.43 1.26 -11.04
CA GLY A 18 21.62 0.08 -11.34
C GLY A 18 20.66 0.32 -12.52
N THR A 19 20.00 1.48 -12.56
CA THR A 19 19.12 1.85 -13.70
C THR A 19 19.89 2.04 -14.99
N ALA A 20 21.10 2.61 -14.95
CA ALA A 20 21.97 2.71 -16.11
C ALA A 20 22.41 1.35 -16.64
N ALA A 21 22.76 0.42 -15.74
CA ALA A 21 23.12 -0.95 -16.12
C ALA A 21 21.94 -1.73 -16.72
N LEU A 22 20.73 -1.52 -16.16
CA LEU A 22 19.48 -2.10 -16.67
C LEU A 22 19.13 -1.55 -18.05
N THR A 23 19.26 -0.23 -18.25
CA THR A 23 19.07 0.43 -19.55
C THR A 23 20.00 -0.17 -20.60
N ALA A 24 21.29 -0.32 -20.30
CA ALA A 24 22.26 -0.94 -21.20
C ALA A 24 21.96 -2.43 -21.47
N GLY A 25 21.40 -3.13 -20.50
CA GLY A 25 20.92 -4.52 -20.63
C GLY A 25 19.72 -4.64 -21.56
N VAL A 26 18.73 -3.77 -21.39
CA VAL A 26 17.51 -3.72 -22.22
C VAL A 26 17.84 -3.33 -23.65
N HIS A 27 18.71 -2.33 -23.87
CA HIS A 27 19.17 -1.97 -25.22
C HIS A 27 19.90 -3.12 -25.94
N ARG A 28 20.69 -3.94 -25.21
CA ARG A 28 21.33 -5.13 -25.78
C ARG A 28 20.30 -6.23 -26.13
N MET A 29 19.28 -6.43 -25.32
CA MET A 29 18.21 -7.39 -25.61
C MET A 29 17.31 -6.94 -26.75
N ALA A 30 16.99 -5.63 -26.84
CA ALA A 30 16.20 -5.07 -27.93
C ALA A 30 16.90 -5.17 -29.30
N GLY A 31 18.24 -5.18 -29.35
CA GLY A 31 19.01 -5.40 -30.57
C GLY A 31 19.07 -6.85 -31.07
N GLY A 32 18.63 -7.82 -30.26
CA GLY A 32 18.79 -9.25 -30.54
C GLY A 32 17.56 -10.01 -31.06
N THR A 33 16.34 -9.46 -30.94
CA THR A 33 15.11 -10.21 -31.29
C THR A 33 14.06 -9.30 -31.92
N GLY A 34 13.90 -9.38 -33.23
CA GLY A 34 12.97 -8.56 -34.02
C GLY A 34 11.46 -8.73 -33.70
N ALA A 35 11.05 -9.74 -32.95
CA ALA A 35 9.64 -9.97 -32.58
C ALA A 35 9.28 -9.47 -31.18
N ALA A 36 10.26 -9.19 -30.33
CA ALA A 36 10.06 -8.63 -29.00
C ALA A 36 10.20 -7.10 -28.96
N THR A 37 10.63 -6.51 -30.07
CA THR A 37 11.00 -5.07 -30.18
C THR A 37 9.79 -4.17 -29.99
N ASP A 38 8.61 -4.55 -30.48
CA ASP A 38 7.41 -3.72 -30.38
C ASP A 38 6.78 -3.73 -28.96
N ALA A 39 6.89 -4.85 -28.25
CA ALA A 39 6.41 -4.96 -26.87
C ALA A 39 7.36 -4.30 -25.86
N LEU A 40 8.65 -4.24 -26.17
CA LEU A 40 9.70 -3.69 -25.30
C LEU A 40 10.09 -2.26 -25.67
N GLY A 41 9.62 -1.72 -26.79
CA GLY A 41 10.00 -0.41 -27.32
C GLY A 41 9.75 0.77 -26.36
N GLY A 42 8.79 0.65 -25.46
CA GLY A 42 8.52 1.66 -24.44
C GLY A 42 9.40 1.56 -23.18
N ILE A 43 10.00 0.40 -22.92
CA ILE A 43 10.78 0.15 -21.69
C ILE A 43 12.07 1.01 -21.63
N PRO A 44 12.87 1.12 -22.68
CA PRO A 44 14.04 2.00 -22.67
C PRO A 44 13.68 3.46 -22.37
N ALA A 45 12.65 3.99 -23.03
CA ALA A 45 12.19 5.36 -22.80
C ALA A 45 11.69 5.58 -21.35
N TRP A 46 11.01 4.60 -20.77
CA TRP A 46 10.58 4.63 -19.37
C TRP A 46 11.77 4.57 -18.41
N ILE A 47 12.76 3.74 -18.67
CA ILE A 47 14.01 3.65 -17.88
C ILE A 47 14.79 4.95 -17.97
N ASP A 48 14.90 5.55 -19.14
CA ASP A 48 15.56 6.84 -19.33
C ASP A 48 14.83 7.96 -18.58
N ALA A 49 13.50 7.99 -18.65
CA ALA A 49 12.68 8.92 -17.89
C ALA A 49 12.84 8.75 -16.37
N MET A 50 12.90 7.51 -15.89
CA MET A 50 13.12 7.19 -14.47
C MET A 50 14.54 7.57 -14.04
N THR A 51 15.55 7.29 -14.84
CA THR A 51 16.94 7.70 -14.59
C THR A 51 17.07 9.22 -14.52
N ALA A 52 16.42 9.94 -15.43
CA ALA A 52 16.36 11.40 -15.41
C ALA A 52 15.62 11.95 -14.17
N ALA A 53 14.54 11.28 -13.74
CA ALA A 53 13.82 11.67 -12.53
C ALA A 53 14.67 11.47 -11.26
N VAL A 54 15.37 10.34 -11.15
CA VAL A 54 16.32 10.06 -10.06
C VAL A 54 17.48 11.05 -10.08
N GLY A 55 17.99 11.40 -11.27
CA GLY A 55 19.02 12.44 -11.44
C GLY A 55 18.57 13.82 -10.93
N ARG A 56 17.33 14.23 -11.25
CA ARG A 56 16.76 15.49 -10.73
C ARG A 56 16.57 15.45 -9.21
N ALA A 57 16.05 14.32 -8.67
CA ALA A 57 15.89 14.15 -7.23
C ALA A 57 17.23 14.25 -6.50
N ARG A 58 18.30 13.65 -7.06
CA ARG A 58 19.66 13.74 -6.53
C ARG A 58 20.20 15.16 -6.56
N HIS A 59 19.99 15.91 -7.65
CA HIS A 59 20.39 17.31 -7.74
C HIS A 59 19.68 18.18 -6.69
N LEU A 60 18.37 18.00 -6.51
CA LEU A 60 17.59 18.69 -5.48
C LEU A 60 18.08 18.32 -4.07
N MET A 61 18.39 17.03 -3.81
CA MET A 61 18.97 16.61 -2.54
C MET A 61 20.34 17.22 -2.31
N ALA A 62 21.21 17.28 -3.31
CA ALA A 62 22.54 17.88 -3.19
C ALA A 62 22.44 19.39 -2.91
N GLU A 63 21.52 20.09 -3.57
CA GLU A 63 21.26 21.50 -3.33
C GLU A 63 20.70 21.76 -1.93
N THR A 64 19.74 20.95 -1.48
CA THR A 64 19.19 21.00 -0.11
C THR A 64 20.26 20.68 0.92
N THR A 65 21.12 19.70 0.64
CA THR A 65 22.28 19.37 1.49
C THR A 65 23.28 20.51 1.58
N GLY A 66 23.54 21.18 0.47
CA GLY A 66 24.41 22.37 0.45
C GLY A 66 23.83 23.52 1.28
N GLN A 67 22.53 23.77 1.19
CA GLN A 67 21.85 24.77 2.02
C GLN A 67 21.87 24.40 3.51
N LEU A 68 21.63 23.13 3.86
CA LEU A 68 21.74 22.63 5.23
C LEU A 68 23.18 22.69 5.77
N ALA A 69 24.18 22.39 4.93
CA ALA A 69 25.58 22.51 5.31
C ALA A 69 25.99 23.97 5.57
N ALA A 70 25.40 24.94 4.87
CA ALA A 70 25.63 26.35 5.11
C ALA A 70 25.00 26.85 6.43
N VAL A 71 23.90 26.23 6.87
CA VAL A 71 23.23 26.54 8.14
C VAL A 71 23.88 25.82 9.32
N GLY A 72 24.51 24.66 9.07
CA GLY A 72 25.14 23.80 10.11
C GLY A 72 26.14 24.52 11.03
N PRO A 73 27.09 25.30 10.51
CA PRO A 73 28.02 26.06 11.33
C PRO A 73 27.32 27.08 12.23
N GLN A 74 26.31 27.77 11.72
CA GLN A 74 25.54 28.77 12.49
C GLN A 74 24.74 28.11 13.64
N LEU A 75 24.17 26.94 13.37
CA LEU A 75 23.51 26.14 14.41
C LEU A 75 24.51 25.56 15.42
N GLY A 76 25.72 25.18 14.99
CA GLY A 76 26.80 24.73 15.84
C GLY A 76 27.28 25.80 16.81
N GLU A 77 27.47 27.02 16.33
CA GLU A 77 27.80 28.17 17.17
C GLU A 77 26.69 28.49 18.19
N PHE A 78 25.44 28.45 17.73
CA PHE A 78 24.27 28.69 18.56
C PHE A 78 24.10 27.63 19.67
N THR A 79 24.26 26.34 19.29
CA THR A 79 24.22 25.25 20.30
C THR A 79 25.41 25.28 21.27
N GLY A 80 26.58 25.72 20.83
CA GLY A 80 27.73 25.98 21.66
C GLY A 80 27.42 27.07 22.70
N TYR A 81 26.87 28.16 22.25
CA TYR A 81 26.46 29.28 23.12
C TYR A 81 25.35 28.88 24.13
N LEU A 82 24.34 28.13 23.69
CA LEU A 82 23.30 27.62 24.59
C LEU A 82 23.85 26.65 25.65
N ARG A 83 24.87 25.85 25.29
CA ARG A 83 25.51 24.93 26.23
C ARG A 83 26.35 25.70 27.28
N GLU A 84 27.05 26.74 26.85
CA GLU A 84 27.80 27.62 27.72
C GLU A 84 26.89 28.44 28.65
N ALA A 85 25.79 28.95 28.11
CA ALA A 85 24.72 29.59 28.91
C ALA A 85 24.10 28.61 29.92
N ALA A 86 23.82 27.37 29.52
CA ALA A 86 23.27 26.34 30.40
C ALA A 86 24.25 25.97 31.54
N SER A 87 25.57 25.86 31.24
CA SER A 87 26.60 25.60 32.26
C SER A 87 26.76 26.71 33.26
N ALA A 88 26.48 27.97 32.87
CA ALA A 88 26.47 29.11 33.78
C ALA A 88 25.31 29.08 34.80
N PHE A 89 24.32 28.21 34.61
CA PHE A 89 23.12 28.04 35.44
C PHE A 89 23.05 26.69 36.18
N GLU A 90 24.09 25.85 36.09
CA GLU A 90 24.20 24.63 36.89
C GLU A 90 24.20 25.01 38.37
N GLY A 91 23.03 24.98 39.00
CA GLY A 91 22.86 25.29 40.44
C GLY A 91 21.66 26.19 40.76
N SER A 92 20.96 26.76 39.79
CA SER A 92 19.75 27.51 40.09
C SER A 92 18.54 26.59 40.23
N ALA A 93 17.87 26.61 41.38
CA ALA A 93 16.66 25.83 41.68
C ALA A 93 15.40 26.25 40.88
N ALA A 94 15.52 27.16 39.94
CA ALA A 94 14.44 27.61 39.07
C ALA A 94 14.46 26.77 37.79
N GLY A 95 13.61 25.75 37.70
CA GLY A 95 13.36 24.97 36.50
C GLY A 95 12.68 25.81 35.41
N GLY A 96 13.43 26.67 34.76
CA GLY A 96 12.96 27.50 33.66
C GLY A 96 14.11 27.99 32.79
N PHE A 97 13.87 28.21 31.52
CA PHE A 97 14.85 28.83 30.63
C PHE A 97 14.99 30.31 31.01
N TYR A 98 16.12 30.66 31.66
CA TYR A 98 16.45 32.04 31.98
C TYR A 98 17.66 32.45 31.13
N ALA A 99 17.51 33.39 30.23
CA ALA A 99 18.60 34.02 29.51
C ALA A 99 19.06 35.27 30.28
N PRO A 100 20.34 35.40 30.69
CA PRO A 100 20.82 36.61 31.34
C PRO A 100 20.68 37.82 30.43
N HIS A 101 20.41 38.97 31.01
CA HIS A 101 20.29 40.23 30.26
C HIS A 101 21.54 40.54 29.40
N GLN A 102 22.72 40.15 29.91
CA GLN A 102 24.00 40.29 29.18
C GLN A 102 24.10 39.38 27.97
N ALA A 103 23.52 38.17 28.03
CA ALA A 103 23.43 37.26 26.88
C ALA A 103 22.50 37.75 25.82
N LEU A 104 21.39 38.41 26.23
CA LEU A 104 20.43 39.01 25.28
C LEU A 104 20.99 40.26 24.58
N ALA A 105 22.02 40.90 25.16
CA ALA A 105 22.72 42.05 24.58
C ALA A 105 23.82 41.68 23.60
N ASP A 106 24.22 40.38 23.52
CA ASP A 106 25.20 39.89 22.57
C ASP A 106 24.64 40.00 21.14
N PRO A 107 25.36 40.63 20.17
CA PRO A 107 24.92 40.74 18.78
C PRO A 107 24.60 39.39 18.13
N ARG A 108 25.29 38.32 18.51
CA ARG A 108 25.03 36.95 18.00
C ARG A 108 23.72 36.39 18.55
N MET A 109 23.43 36.62 19.84
CA MET A 109 22.17 36.25 20.45
C MET A 109 21.01 37.09 19.89
N ALA A 110 21.20 38.38 19.71
CA ALA A 110 20.20 39.26 19.09
C ALA A 110 19.84 38.79 17.68
N ALA A 111 20.81 38.38 16.86
CA ALA A 111 20.56 37.80 15.55
C ALA A 111 19.79 36.49 15.59
N ALA A 112 20.02 35.63 16.59
CA ALA A 112 19.28 34.41 16.81
C ALA A 112 17.85 34.67 17.34
N LEU A 113 17.73 35.58 18.30
CA LEU A 113 16.43 35.98 18.87
C LEU A 113 15.53 36.62 17.82
N ASN A 114 16.09 37.44 16.93
CA ASN A 114 15.33 38.03 15.82
C ASN A 114 14.78 36.99 14.82
N ARG A 115 15.31 35.77 14.81
CA ARG A 115 14.78 34.64 14.04
C ARG A 115 13.73 33.84 14.81
N LEU A 116 13.80 33.86 16.14
CA LEU A 116 12.94 33.06 17.01
C LEU A 116 11.78 33.87 17.59
N ILE A 117 11.92 35.18 17.65
CA ILE A 117 10.90 36.10 18.17
C ILE A 117 10.44 37.00 17.04
N ALA A 118 9.11 37.10 16.88
CA ALA A 118 8.53 37.99 15.89
C ALA A 118 8.89 39.48 16.24
N PRO A 119 9.05 40.36 15.23
CA PRO A 119 9.47 41.74 15.44
C PRO A 119 8.54 42.54 16.36
N ASP A 120 7.26 42.13 16.45
CA ASP A 120 6.25 42.75 17.33
C ASP A 120 6.26 42.18 18.75
N GLY A 121 7.14 41.19 19.06
CA GLY A 121 7.24 40.52 20.35
C GLY A 121 6.04 39.66 20.73
N ARG A 122 5.09 39.44 19.81
CA ARG A 122 3.83 38.75 20.12
C ARG A 122 3.85 37.27 19.86
N ALA A 123 4.84 36.80 19.13
CA ALA A 123 5.02 35.40 18.82
C ALA A 123 6.50 34.98 18.98
N PHE A 124 6.73 33.75 19.39
CA PHE A 124 8.08 33.18 19.44
C PHE A 124 8.04 31.71 19.05
N TYR A 125 9.19 31.24 18.55
CA TYR A 125 9.42 29.84 18.25
C TYR A 125 10.26 29.19 19.34
N LEU A 126 9.82 28.03 19.83
CA LEU A 126 10.61 27.18 20.72
C LEU A 126 11.06 25.95 19.93
N LEU A 127 12.38 25.76 19.78
CA LEU A 127 12.95 24.59 19.15
C LEU A 127 13.18 23.49 20.18
N VAL A 128 12.47 22.38 20.03
CA VAL A 128 12.60 21.23 20.93
C VAL A 128 13.27 20.08 20.20
N TYR A 129 14.44 19.68 20.69
CA TYR A 129 15.17 18.52 20.19
C TYR A 129 14.97 17.34 21.13
N GLY A 130 14.80 16.15 20.57
CA GLY A 130 14.68 14.93 21.35
C GLY A 130 15.56 13.81 20.81
N GLN A 131 15.76 12.78 21.60
CA GLN A 131 16.43 11.55 21.18
C GLN A 131 15.48 10.62 20.44
N GLY A 132 16.01 9.71 19.61
CA GLY A 132 15.25 8.75 18.82
C GLY A 132 14.91 9.24 17.41
N GLN A 133 14.07 8.51 16.71
CA GLN A 133 13.66 8.85 15.34
C GLN A 133 12.70 10.04 15.34
N GLU A 134 12.95 11.00 14.45
CA GLU A 134 12.09 12.17 14.31
C GLU A 134 10.79 11.82 13.60
N TRP A 135 10.88 10.94 12.59
CA TRP A 135 9.75 10.42 11.81
C TRP A 135 9.32 9.06 12.38
N GLY A 136 8.07 8.92 12.75
CA GLY A 136 7.53 7.67 13.27
C GLY A 136 6.97 7.78 14.68
N ALA A 137 6.85 6.64 15.36
CA ALA A 137 6.20 6.55 16.68
C ALA A 137 6.86 7.42 17.76
N ASP A 138 8.21 7.48 17.78
CA ASP A 138 8.94 8.28 18.76
C ASP A 138 8.69 9.76 18.59
N GLY A 139 8.68 10.24 17.34
CA GLY A 139 8.36 11.62 17.01
C GLY A 139 6.93 12.00 17.39
N VAL A 140 5.96 11.12 17.13
CA VAL A 140 4.55 11.31 17.52
C VAL A 140 4.41 11.35 19.05
N ALA A 141 5.01 10.41 19.78
CA ALA A 141 4.97 10.36 21.24
C ALA A 141 5.56 11.63 21.85
N ARG A 142 6.67 12.11 21.28
CA ARG A 142 7.31 13.37 21.70
C ARG A 142 6.41 14.57 21.44
N ALA A 143 5.74 14.62 20.29
CA ALA A 143 4.80 15.69 19.98
C ALA A 143 3.67 15.76 21.02
N VAL A 144 3.07 14.63 21.37
CA VAL A 144 2.03 14.55 22.40
C VAL A 144 2.56 14.98 23.76
N SER A 145 3.78 14.57 24.12
CA SER A 145 4.41 14.99 25.39
C SER A 145 4.67 16.50 25.44
N ILE A 146 5.11 17.09 24.34
CA ILE A 146 5.31 18.55 24.23
C ILE A 146 3.97 19.28 24.36
N GLU A 147 2.94 18.84 23.66
CA GLU A 147 1.61 19.43 23.74
C GLU A 147 1.07 19.42 25.18
N SER A 148 1.20 18.28 25.86
CA SER A 148 0.75 18.14 27.25
C SER A 148 1.55 19.03 28.21
N ALA A 149 2.88 19.10 28.03
CA ALA A 149 3.74 19.95 28.84
C ALA A 149 3.44 21.45 28.65
N VAL A 150 3.23 21.87 27.40
CA VAL A 150 2.83 23.25 27.09
C VAL A 150 1.46 23.57 27.68
N ALA A 151 0.49 22.66 27.52
CA ALA A 151 -0.85 22.82 28.07
C ALA A 151 -0.81 22.97 29.61
N GLU A 152 0.04 22.17 30.28
CA GLU A 152 0.21 22.27 31.73
C GLU A 152 0.90 23.57 32.15
N ALA A 153 2.00 23.93 31.49
CA ALA A 153 2.77 25.15 31.78
C ALA A 153 1.95 26.43 31.55
N THR A 154 0.93 26.41 30.69
CA THR A 154 0.10 27.55 30.39
C THR A 154 -1.14 27.69 31.30
N LYS A 155 -1.47 26.66 32.10
CA LYS A 155 -2.61 26.70 33.02
C LYS A 155 -2.43 27.70 34.14
N GLU A 156 -1.27 27.74 34.79
CA GLU A 156 -1.00 28.53 36.01
C GLU A 156 0.10 29.57 35.84
N GLY A 157 0.72 29.64 34.63
CA GLY A 157 1.87 30.52 34.36
C GLY A 157 1.48 31.97 34.03
N SER A 158 2.52 32.83 34.02
CA SER A 158 2.41 34.22 33.56
C SER A 158 2.20 34.35 32.05
N LEU A 159 2.51 33.29 31.31
CA LEU A 159 2.29 33.22 29.87
C LEU A 159 0.91 32.62 29.59
N ARG A 160 0.05 33.43 28.97
CA ARG A 160 -1.26 32.98 28.47
C ARG A 160 -1.30 33.14 26.96
N PRO A 161 -0.76 32.18 26.20
CA PRO A 161 -0.76 32.26 24.74
C PRO A 161 -2.20 32.17 24.23
N LEU A 162 -2.53 32.98 23.22
CA LEU A 162 -3.79 32.89 22.49
C LEU A 162 -3.90 31.62 21.66
N ALA A 163 -2.77 31.17 21.12
CA ALA A 163 -2.66 29.93 20.37
C ALA A 163 -1.24 29.36 20.48
N VAL A 164 -1.17 28.06 20.54
CA VAL A 164 0.09 27.30 20.47
C VAL A 164 0.00 26.36 19.27
N HIS A 165 0.96 26.45 18.37
CA HIS A 165 1.06 25.59 17.21
C HIS A 165 2.33 24.75 17.30
N LEU A 166 2.18 23.45 17.21
CA LEU A 166 3.31 22.53 17.16
C LEU A 166 3.58 22.18 15.69
N SER A 167 4.82 22.33 15.26
CA SER A 167 5.28 21.99 13.90
C SER A 167 6.52 21.15 13.96
N GLY A 168 6.73 20.28 12.99
CA GLY A 168 7.89 19.39 12.89
C GLY A 168 7.51 18.00 12.45
N ALA A 169 8.49 17.09 12.40
CA ALA A 169 8.32 15.73 11.90
C ALA A 169 7.28 14.92 12.70
N GLY A 170 7.28 15.02 14.02
CA GLY A 170 6.35 14.31 14.90
C GLY A 170 4.88 14.69 14.67
N PRO A 171 4.51 15.99 14.82
CA PRO A 171 3.16 16.46 14.51
C PRO A 171 2.73 16.14 13.07
N ALA A 172 3.60 16.38 12.09
CA ALA A 172 3.32 16.07 10.69
C ALA A 172 3.03 14.57 10.48
N THR A 173 3.83 13.69 11.11
CA THR A 173 3.57 12.23 11.05
C THR A 173 2.24 11.87 11.67
N ARG A 174 1.89 12.45 12.81
CA ARG A 174 0.60 12.23 13.46
C ARG A 174 -0.56 12.64 12.55
N ASP A 175 -0.50 13.84 12.02
CA ASP A 175 -1.57 14.39 11.18
C ASP A 175 -1.72 13.57 9.88
N LEU A 176 -0.59 13.18 9.26
CA LEU A 176 -0.59 12.27 8.11
C LEU A 176 -1.21 10.92 8.45
N THR A 177 -0.87 10.32 9.59
CA THR A 177 -1.44 9.01 9.98
C THR A 177 -2.94 9.09 10.22
N HIS A 178 -3.43 10.17 10.82
CA HIS A 178 -4.87 10.39 11.02
C HIS A 178 -5.59 10.59 9.68
N MET A 179 -5.09 11.48 8.82
CA MET A 179 -5.66 11.72 7.49
C MET A 179 -5.69 10.43 6.66
N VAL A 180 -4.58 9.69 6.63
CA VAL A 180 -4.50 8.41 5.90
C VAL A 180 -5.44 7.36 6.49
N ALA A 181 -5.65 7.33 7.81
CA ALA A 181 -6.59 6.39 8.42
C ALA A 181 -8.04 6.67 7.99
N ASP A 182 -8.44 7.94 7.97
CA ASP A 182 -9.78 8.34 7.55
C ASP A 182 -10.00 8.14 6.05
N ASP A 183 -9.03 8.54 5.24
CA ASP A 183 -9.04 8.33 3.79
C ASP A 183 -9.05 6.83 3.45
N THR A 184 -8.26 6.02 4.17
CA THR A 184 -8.22 4.56 3.97
C THR A 184 -9.57 3.93 4.32
N ARG A 185 -10.24 4.39 5.38
CA ARG A 185 -11.56 3.89 5.73
C ARG A 185 -12.58 4.20 4.63
N LEU A 186 -12.60 5.44 4.13
CA LEU A 186 -13.49 5.85 3.04
C LEU A 186 -13.18 5.05 1.76
N LEU A 187 -11.90 4.94 1.41
CA LEU A 187 -11.43 4.17 0.27
C LEU A 187 -11.80 2.68 0.41
N ALA A 188 -11.63 2.09 1.58
CA ALA A 188 -11.98 0.70 1.82
C ALA A 188 -13.47 0.45 1.63
N ILE A 189 -14.32 1.28 2.25
CA ILE A 189 -15.77 1.14 2.14
C ILE A 189 -16.23 1.34 0.69
N SER A 190 -15.78 2.39 0.02
CA SER A 190 -16.18 2.69 -1.36
C SER A 190 -15.69 1.63 -2.34
N THR A 191 -14.46 1.16 -2.20
CA THR A 191 -13.89 0.11 -3.05
C THR A 191 -14.61 -1.22 -2.86
N LEU A 192 -14.83 -1.66 -1.61
CA LEU A 192 -15.55 -2.90 -1.33
C LEU A 192 -17.01 -2.81 -1.81
N ALA A 193 -17.67 -1.66 -1.65
CA ALA A 193 -19.02 -1.45 -2.15
C ALA A 193 -19.09 -1.48 -3.69
N LEU A 194 -18.11 -0.85 -4.36
CA LEU A 194 -18.02 -0.86 -5.82
C LEU A 194 -17.76 -2.28 -6.36
N ILE A 195 -16.81 -3.00 -5.78
CA ILE A 195 -16.50 -4.38 -6.16
C ILE A 195 -17.71 -5.27 -5.90
N PHE A 196 -18.36 -5.12 -4.74
CA PHE A 196 -19.60 -5.84 -4.45
C PHE A 196 -20.65 -5.59 -5.53
N LEU A 197 -20.87 -4.34 -5.91
CA LEU A 197 -21.84 -3.99 -6.97
C LEU A 197 -21.47 -4.64 -8.29
N ILE A 198 -20.22 -4.54 -8.72
CA ILE A 198 -19.73 -5.12 -9.97
C ILE A 198 -19.91 -6.64 -9.96
N VAL A 199 -19.45 -7.32 -8.90
CA VAL A 199 -19.52 -8.78 -8.77
C VAL A 199 -20.97 -9.24 -8.69
N ALA A 200 -21.83 -8.55 -7.93
CA ALA A 200 -23.25 -8.85 -7.81
C ALA A 200 -23.98 -8.71 -9.15
N LEU A 201 -23.64 -7.70 -9.96
CA LEU A 201 -24.21 -7.50 -11.30
C LEU A 201 -23.73 -8.58 -12.28
N LEU A 202 -22.42 -8.88 -12.31
CA LEU A 202 -21.85 -9.88 -13.22
C LEU A 202 -22.35 -11.29 -12.90
N LEU A 203 -22.38 -11.66 -11.62
CA LEU A 203 -22.90 -12.96 -11.18
C LEU A 203 -24.43 -12.97 -11.09
N ARG A 204 -25.10 -11.82 -11.22
CA ARG A 204 -26.54 -11.64 -11.02
C ARG A 204 -27.01 -12.22 -9.68
N SER A 205 -26.17 -12.08 -8.66
CA SER A 205 -26.43 -12.59 -7.32
C SER A 205 -25.73 -11.70 -6.27
N PRO A 206 -26.48 -11.01 -5.42
CA PRO A 206 -25.91 -10.27 -4.31
C PRO A 206 -25.26 -11.18 -3.27
N VAL A 207 -25.76 -12.40 -3.10
CA VAL A 207 -25.16 -13.37 -2.17
C VAL A 207 -23.78 -13.79 -2.64
N ALA A 208 -23.61 -14.10 -3.94
CA ALA A 208 -22.31 -14.40 -4.51
C ALA A 208 -21.35 -13.20 -4.40
N GLY A 209 -21.85 -11.99 -4.66
CA GLY A 209 -21.10 -10.75 -4.47
C GLY A 209 -20.58 -10.59 -3.03
N LEU A 210 -21.46 -10.79 -2.05
CA LEU A 210 -21.11 -10.70 -0.64
C LEU A 210 -20.06 -11.74 -0.23
N VAL A 211 -20.21 -12.99 -0.69
CA VAL A 211 -19.24 -14.06 -0.39
C VAL A 211 -17.89 -13.74 -1.02
N VAL A 212 -17.85 -13.36 -2.29
CA VAL A 212 -16.57 -13.01 -2.96
C VAL A 212 -15.88 -11.85 -2.26
N VAL A 213 -16.58 -10.75 -2.02
CA VAL A 213 -16.00 -9.59 -1.34
C VAL A 213 -15.59 -9.95 0.10
N GLY A 214 -16.43 -10.70 0.81
CA GLY A 214 -16.13 -11.15 2.17
C GLY A 214 -14.88 -12.03 2.25
N THR A 215 -14.68 -12.95 1.29
CA THR A 215 -13.46 -13.78 1.24
C THR A 215 -12.21 -12.97 0.95
N VAL A 216 -12.28 -11.98 0.07
CA VAL A 216 -11.14 -11.09 -0.23
C VAL A 216 -10.81 -10.18 0.96
N ALA A 217 -11.83 -9.63 1.62
CA ALA A 217 -11.63 -8.84 2.85
C ALA A 217 -11.00 -9.69 3.97
N LEU A 218 -11.41 -10.96 4.10
CA LEU A 218 -10.82 -11.91 5.05
C LEU A 218 -9.35 -12.21 4.71
N SER A 219 -9.01 -12.41 3.43
CA SER A 219 -7.62 -12.59 2.98
C SER A 219 -6.75 -11.39 3.36
N TYR A 220 -7.25 -10.18 3.13
CA TYR A 220 -6.55 -8.96 3.52
C TYR A 220 -6.36 -8.88 5.04
N ALA A 221 -7.41 -9.13 5.81
CA ALA A 221 -7.33 -9.11 7.27
C ALA A 221 -6.31 -10.15 7.80
N ALA A 222 -6.30 -11.36 7.22
CA ALA A 222 -5.34 -12.40 7.56
C ALA A 222 -3.89 -11.99 7.19
N ALA A 223 -3.69 -11.38 6.02
CA ALA A 223 -2.39 -10.89 5.59
C ALA A 223 -1.85 -9.78 6.50
N LEU A 224 -2.71 -8.82 6.85
CA LEU A 224 -2.34 -7.73 7.76
C LEU A 224 -2.07 -8.26 9.18
N GLY A 225 -2.90 -9.20 9.66
CA GLY A 225 -2.68 -9.87 10.94
C GLY A 225 -1.35 -10.63 10.98
N ALA A 226 -1.00 -11.36 9.92
CA ALA A 226 0.29 -12.03 9.80
C ALA A 226 1.45 -11.02 9.79
N ALA A 227 1.31 -9.89 9.08
CA ALA A 227 2.32 -8.84 9.07
C ALA A 227 2.51 -8.22 10.45
N VAL A 228 1.43 -7.91 11.17
CA VAL A 228 1.49 -7.40 12.56
C VAL A 228 2.17 -8.42 13.47
N LEU A 229 1.80 -9.70 13.37
CA LEU A 229 2.40 -10.76 14.16
C LEU A 229 3.92 -10.87 13.93
N ILE A 230 4.34 -10.86 12.66
CA ILE A 230 5.75 -11.01 12.30
C ILE A 230 6.55 -9.76 12.69
N TRP A 231 6.10 -8.57 12.26
CA TRP A 231 6.89 -7.35 12.44
C TRP A 231 6.83 -6.80 13.86
N GLN A 232 5.63 -6.73 14.46
CA GLN A 232 5.49 -6.10 15.78
C GLN A 232 5.77 -7.06 16.92
N HIS A 233 5.27 -8.31 16.83
CA HIS A 233 5.39 -9.25 17.96
C HIS A 233 6.65 -10.11 17.89
N LEU A 234 7.06 -10.57 16.70
CA LEU A 234 8.23 -11.43 16.55
C LEU A 234 9.53 -10.63 16.41
N LEU A 235 9.52 -9.57 15.60
CA LEU A 235 10.71 -8.76 15.31
C LEU A 235 10.79 -7.48 16.16
N GLY A 236 9.74 -7.10 16.88
CA GLY A 236 9.71 -5.88 17.71
C GLY A 236 9.77 -4.57 16.91
N LEU A 237 9.50 -4.61 15.62
CA LEU A 237 9.57 -3.46 14.72
C LEU A 237 8.17 -2.90 14.45
N PRO A 238 7.96 -1.58 14.57
CA PRO A 238 6.66 -0.98 14.27
C PRO A 238 6.30 -1.14 12.79
N LEU A 239 5.03 -1.41 12.53
CA LEU A 239 4.52 -1.47 11.18
C LEU A 239 4.35 -0.06 10.62
N HIS A 240 4.88 0.19 9.43
CA HIS A 240 4.78 1.50 8.78
C HIS A 240 3.32 1.77 8.38
N TRP A 241 2.85 2.99 8.56
CA TRP A 241 1.45 3.40 8.31
C TRP A 241 0.96 3.11 6.88
N ALA A 242 1.85 3.17 5.89
CA ALA A 242 1.50 2.94 4.49
C ALA A 242 1.26 1.46 4.15
N VAL A 243 1.67 0.50 4.99
CA VAL A 243 1.56 -0.93 4.70
C VAL A 243 0.10 -1.34 4.53
N GLY A 244 -0.76 -0.94 5.46
CA GLY A 244 -2.20 -1.26 5.42
C GLY A 244 -2.87 -0.81 4.12
N PRO A 245 -2.87 0.49 3.79
CA PRO A 245 -3.50 1.01 2.59
C PRO A 245 -2.97 0.40 1.29
N ILE A 246 -1.65 0.27 1.15
CA ILE A 246 -1.03 -0.27 -0.07
C ILE A 246 -1.36 -1.75 -0.24
N ALA A 247 -1.24 -2.54 0.84
CA ALA A 247 -1.61 -3.96 0.80
C ALA A 247 -3.11 -4.14 0.54
N PHE A 248 -3.97 -3.26 1.08
CA PHE A 248 -5.40 -3.28 0.80
C PHE A 248 -5.67 -3.16 -0.69
N ILE A 249 -5.16 -2.11 -1.34
CA ILE A 249 -5.37 -1.87 -2.77
C ILE A 249 -4.90 -3.07 -3.60
N ALA A 250 -3.67 -3.56 -3.33
CA ALA A 250 -3.09 -4.65 -4.08
C ALA A 250 -3.86 -5.97 -3.92
N LEU A 251 -4.17 -6.36 -2.68
CA LEU A 251 -4.83 -7.64 -2.39
C LEU A 251 -6.30 -7.65 -2.81
N ILE A 252 -7.01 -6.53 -2.62
CA ILE A 252 -8.42 -6.43 -3.03
C ILE A 252 -8.54 -6.46 -4.55
N ALA A 253 -7.69 -5.73 -5.28
CA ALA A 253 -7.73 -5.72 -6.74
C ALA A 253 -7.47 -7.12 -7.32
N VAL A 254 -6.39 -7.77 -6.90
CA VAL A 254 -5.99 -9.08 -7.41
C VAL A 254 -6.95 -10.19 -6.93
N GLY A 255 -7.31 -10.17 -5.64
CA GLY A 255 -8.20 -11.16 -5.04
C GLY A 255 -9.61 -11.13 -5.64
N ALA A 256 -10.19 -9.95 -5.82
CA ALA A 256 -11.53 -9.81 -6.39
C ALA A 256 -11.60 -10.30 -7.84
N ASP A 257 -10.64 -9.93 -8.68
CA ASP A 257 -10.59 -10.31 -10.09
C ASP A 257 -10.49 -11.83 -10.27
N TYR A 258 -9.58 -12.46 -9.58
CA TYR A 258 -9.39 -13.90 -9.68
C TYR A 258 -10.56 -14.71 -9.08
N ASN A 259 -11.15 -14.27 -7.97
CA ASN A 259 -12.30 -14.95 -7.37
C ASN A 259 -13.55 -14.80 -8.25
N LEU A 260 -13.71 -13.66 -8.93
CA LEU A 260 -14.76 -13.44 -9.91
C LEU A 260 -14.60 -14.37 -11.11
N LEU A 261 -13.38 -14.47 -11.68
CA LEU A 261 -13.12 -15.37 -12.82
C LEU A 261 -13.48 -16.82 -12.48
N LEU A 262 -13.07 -17.29 -11.28
CA LEU A 262 -13.41 -18.64 -10.83
C LEU A 262 -14.92 -18.82 -10.68
N ALA A 263 -15.63 -17.87 -10.05
CA ALA A 263 -17.07 -17.93 -9.87
C ALA A 263 -17.82 -17.92 -11.20
N MET A 264 -17.38 -17.10 -12.17
CA MET A 264 -17.94 -17.08 -13.52
C MET A 264 -17.73 -18.43 -14.22
N ARG A 265 -16.52 -18.99 -14.14
CA ARG A 265 -16.23 -20.29 -14.76
C ARG A 265 -17.06 -21.42 -14.15
N ILE A 266 -17.19 -21.46 -12.84
CA ILE A 266 -18.06 -22.43 -12.16
C ILE A 266 -19.50 -22.28 -12.65
N ARG A 267 -20.01 -21.06 -12.78
CA ARG A 267 -21.35 -20.80 -13.31
C ARG A 267 -21.53 -21.32 -14.74
N GLU A 268 -20.55 -21.12 -15.60
CA GLU A 268 -20.57 -21.64 -16.98
C GLU A 268 -20.64 -23.18 -16.99
N GLU A 269 -19.79 -23.85 -16.20
CA GLU A 269 -19.76 -25.31 -16.10
C GLU A 269 -21.06 -25.89 -15.54
N ILE A 270 -21.69 -25.23 -14.57
CA ILE A 270 -22.99 -25.63 -14.03
C ILE A 270 -24.09 -25.47 -15.09
N ALA A 271 -24.05 -24.39 -15.86
CA ALA A 271 -25.02 -24.15 -16.94
C ALA A 271 -24.88 -25.17 -18.08
N ALA A 272 -23.67 -25.64 -18.38
CA ALA A 272 -23.36 -26.60 -19.44
C ALA A 272 -23.83 -28.03 -19.11
N ALA A 273 -23.88 -28.43 -17.84
CA ALA A 273 -24.22 -29.79 -17.40
C ALA A 273 -25.26 -29.78 -16.26
N PRO A 274 -26.55 -29.50 -16.56
CA PRO A 274 -27.59 -29.42 -15.52
C PRO A 274 -27.86 -30.82 -14.91
N GLY A 275 -28.00 -30.86 -13.56
CA GLY A 275 -28.31 -32.09 -12.83
C GLY A 275 -28.08 -31.96 -11.34
N ALA A 276 -28.45 -32.94 -10.55
CA ALA A 276 -28.32 -32.92 -9.09
C ALA A 276 -26.87 -32.78 -8.60
N ALA A 277 -25.90 -33.27 -9.41
CA ALA A 277 -24.47 -33.17 -9.12
C ALA A 277 -23.79 -31.98 -9.80
N ALA A 278 -24.53 -31.12 -10.54
CA ALA A 278 -23.99 -30.05 -11.40
C ALA A 278 -23.03 -29.12 -10.66
N LEU A 279 -23.34 -28.75 -9.42
CA LEU A 279 -22.50 -27.84 -8.62
C LEU A 279 -21.13 -28.45 -8.33
N ARG A 280 -21.08 -29.69 -7.81
CA ARG A 280 -19.80 -30.34 -7.49
C ARG A 280 -18.96 -30.63 -8.72
N THR A 281 -19.60 -31.14 -9.76
CA THR A 281 -18.96 -31.43 -11.04
C THR A 281 -18.48 -30.14 -11.72
N GLY A 282 -19.29 -29.06 -11.69
CA GLY A 282 -18.93 -27.77 -12.21
C GLY A 282 -17.71 -27.16 -11.50
N ILE A 283 -17.64 -27.24 -10.17
CA ILE A 283 -16.49 -26.81 -9.39
C ILE A 283 -15.23 -27.58 -9.83
N ILE A 284 -15.28 -28.92 -9.87
CA ILE A 284 -14.12 -29.76 -10.24
C ILE A 284 -13.63 -29.41 -11.65
N ARG A 285 -14.54 -29.26 -12.62
CA ARG A 285 -14.20 -28.91 -14.01
C ARG A 285 -13.61 -27.51 -14.12
N ALA A 286 -14.20 -26.53 -13.44
CA ALA A 286 -13.71 -25.16 -13.44
C ALA A 286 -12.28 -25.09 -12.87
N PHE A 287 -12.01 -25.80 -11.77
CA PHE A 287 -10.66 -25.89 -11.21
C PHE A 287 -9.69 -26.61 -12.16
N GLY A 288 -10.08 -27.68 -12.81
CA GLY A 288 -9.26 -28.38 -13.80
C GLY A 288 -8.88 -27.50 -14.99
N ALA A 289 -9.80 -26.62 -15.42
CA ALA A 289 -9.59 -25.74 -16.59
C ALA A 289 -8.78 -24.46 -16.25
N THR A 290 -8.98 -23.87 -15.09
CA THR A 290 -8.43 -22.53 -14.78
C THR A 290 -7.49 -22.53 -13.56
N GLY A 291 -7.59 -23.54 -12.68
CA GLY A 291 -6.88 -23.57 -11.41
C GLY A 291 -5.35 -23.50 -11.55
N GLY A 292 -4.78 -24.24 -12.50
CA GLY A 292 -3.34 -24.25 -12.72
C GLY A 292 -2.76 -22.88 -13.07
N VAL A 293 -3.35 -22.21 -14.05
CA VAL A 293 -2.86 -20.90 -14.54
C VAL A 293 -2.96 -19.85 -13.44
N VAL A 294 -4.13 -19.77 -12.80
CA VAL A 294 -4.38 -18.75 -11.78
C VAL A 294 -3.56 -19.00 -10.52
N THR A 295 -3.39 -20.26 -10.11
CA THR A 295 -2.54 -20.61 -8.97
C THR A 295 -1.08 -20.28 -9.24
N THR A 296 -0.56 -20.63 -10.42
CA THR A 296 0.81 -20.29 -10.82
C THR A 296 1.02 -18.78 -10.82
N ALA A 297 0.10 -18.01 -11.40
CA ALA A 297 0.19 -16.55 -11.42
C ALA A 297 0.21 -15.96 -9.99
N GLY A 298 -0.68 -16.43 -9.10
CA GLY A 298 -0.74 -15.97 -7.72
C GLY A 298 0.53 -16.32 -6.92
N VAL A 299 1.07 -17.51 -7.11
CA VAL A 299 2.31 -17.95 -6.46
C VAL A 299 3.52 -17.14 -6.97
N VAL A 300 3.65 -16.99 -8.29
CA VAL A 300 4.74 -16.19 -8.88
C VAL A 300 4.68 -14.75 -8.38
N PHE A 301 3.50 -14.14 -8.40
CA PHE A 301 3.34 -12.78 -7.90
C PHE A 301 3.61 -12.69 -6.39
N GLY A 302 3.10 -13.64 -5.59
CA GLY A 302 3.38 -13.71 -4.16
C GLY A 302 4.87 -13.80 -3.85
N ILE A 303 5.61 -14.68 -4.54
CA ILE A 303 7.07 -14.82 -4.38
C ILE A 303 7.79 -13.54 -4.84
N THR A 304 7.34 -12.92 -5.93
CA THR A 304 7.92 -11.64 -6.40
C THR A 304 7.76 -10.54 -5.36
N MET A 305 6.60 -10.46 -4.69
CA MET A 305 6.39 -9.51 -3.60
C MET A 305 7.25 -9.85 -2.38
N LEU A 306 7.42 -11.13 -2.05
CA LEU A 306 8.33 -11.55 -0.97
C LEU A 306 9.80 -11.23 -1.27
N ALA A 307 10.22 -11.14 -2.53
CA ALA A 307 11.58 -10.71 -2.88
C ALA A 307 11.89 -9.28 -2.40
N LEU A 308 10.86 -8.43 -2.19
CA LEU A 308 11.02 -7.09 -1.59
C LEU A 308 11.53 -7.13 -0.13
N LEU A 309 11.52 -8.29 0.53
CA LEU A 309 12.19 -8.48 1.83
C LEU A 309 13.69 -8.20 1.76
N GLY A 310 14.31 -8.33 0.59
CA GLY A 310 15.71 -7.95 0.36
C GLY A 310 15.95 -6.45 0.27
N SER A 311 14.92 -5.61 0.37
CA SER A 311 15.06 -4.16 0.30
C SER A 311 15.75 -3.60 1.56
N SER A 312 16.63 -2.63 1.38
CA SER A 312 17.22 -1.85 2.47
C SER A 312 16.21 -0.90 3.14
N VAL A 313 15.06 -0.65 2.51
CA VAL A 313 13.99 0.21 3.03
C VAL A 313 12.97 -0.66 3.75
N LEU A 314 12.88 -0.52 5.08
CA LEU A 314 12.02 -1.34 5.93
C LEU A 314 10.54 -1.33 5.50
N SER A 315 10.00 -0.17 5.15
CA SER A 315 8.61 -0.05 4.71
C SER A 315 8.32 -0.85 3.44
N ILE A 316 9.26 -0.92 2.50
CA ILE A 316 9.14 -1.72 1.27
C ILE A 316 9.15 -3.22 1.61
N ALA A 317 10.04 -3.64 2.50
CA ALA A 317 10.08 -5.03 2.98
C ALA A 317 8.77 -5.42 3.68
N GLN A 318 8.21 -4.53 4.51
CA GLN A 318 6.93 -4.74 5.18
C GLN A 318 5.77 -4.85 4.20
N ILE A 319 5.70 -3.98 3.19
CA ILE A 319 4.69 -4.01 2.13
C ILE A 319 4.82 -5.32 1.33
N GLY A 320 6.04 -5.67 0.93
CA GLY A 320 6.33 -6.89 0.17
C GLY A 320 5.90 -8.16 0.90
N LEU A 321 6.25 -8.27 2.19
CA LEU A 321 5.81 -9.39 3.03
C LEU A 321 4.29 -9.47 3.11
N THR A 322 3.63 -8.35 3.41
CA THR A 322 2.18 -8.31 3.61
C THR A 322 1.44 -8.73 2.35
N ILE A 323 1.81 -8.16 1.19
CA ILE A 323 1.20 -8.51 -0.09
C ILE A 323 1.53 -9.95 -0.47
N GLY A 324 2.80 -10.37 -0.34
CA GLY A 324 3.24 -11.70 -0.71
C GLY A 324 2.53 -12.80 0.08
N VAL A 325 2.50 -12.67 1.41
CA VAL A 325 1.79 -13.59 2.29
C VAL A 325 0.28 -13.57 1.99
N GLY A 326 -0.30 -12.38 1.79
CA GLY A 326 -1.71 -12.22 1.45
C GLY A 326 -2.10 -12.94 0.16
N LEU A 327 -1.31 -12.80 -0.89
CA LEU A 327 -1.52 -13.49 -2.17
C LEU A 327 -1.39 -15.01 -2.03
N LEU A 328 -0.46 -15.49 -1.22
CA LEU A 328 -0.32 -16.92 -0.95
C LEU A 328 -1.52 -17.46 -0.16
N ILE A 329 -1.98 -16.73 0.87
CA ILE A 329 -3.19 -17.09 1.62
C ILE A 329 -4.41 -17.10 0.69
N ASP A 330 -4.60 -16.06 -0.13
CA ASP A 330 -5.73 -15.99 -1.06
C ASP A 330 -5.69 -17.15 -2.05
N THR A 331 -4.54 -17.40 -2.66
CA THR A 331 -4.39 -18.42 -3.70
C THR A 331 -4.49 -19.84 -3.15
N MET A 332 -3.83 -20.13 -2.01
CA MET A 332 -3.73 -21.48 -1.47
C MET A 332 -4.91 -21.87 -0.58
N LEU A 333 -5.40 -20.94 0.24
CA LEU A 333 -6.44 -21.23 1.23
C LEU A 333 -7.82 -20.75 0.77
N VAL A 334 -7.93 -19.47 0.43
CA VAL A 334 -9.24 -18.87 0.18
C VAL A 334 -9.84 -19.40 -1.11
N ARG A 335 -9.10 -19.37 -2.19
CA ARG A 335 -9.58 -19.82 -3.48
C ARG A 335 -9.74 -21.32 -3.57
N THR A 336 -8.77 -22.08 -3.06
CA THR A 336 -8.76 -23.55 -3.20
C THR A 336 -9.74 -24.23 -2.28
N PHE A 337 -9.94 -23.69 -1.06
CA PHE A 337 -10.78 -24.33 -0.06
C PHE A 337 -11.98 -23.49 0.33
N LEU A 338 -11.78 -22.24 0.74
CA LEU A 338 -12.84 -21.44 1.37
C LEU A 338 -13.97 -21.11 0.38
N LEU A 339 -13.65 -20.56 -0.77
CA LEU A 339 -14.65 -20.14 -1.74
C LEU A 339 -15.46 -21.32 -2.29
N PRO A 340 -14.87 -22.44 -2.74
CA PRO A 340 -15.64 -23.61 -3.17
C PRO A 340 -16.47 -24.23 -2.06
N THR A 341 -15.96 -24.28 -0.82
CA THR A 341 -16.70 -24.78 0.32
C THR A 341 -17.93 -23.94 0.61
N LEU A 342 -17.78 -22.60 0.58
CA LEU A 342 -18.91 -21.68 0.74
C LEU A 342 -19.94 -21.84 -0.39
N MET A 343 -19.49 -22.04 -1.64
CA MET A 343 -20.38 -22.31 -2.76
C MET A 343 -21.16 -23.61 -2.58
N VAL A 344 -20.53 -24.67 -2.08
CA VAL A 344 -21.21 -25.94 -1.81
C VAL A 344 -22.16 -25.82 -0.63
N LEU A 345 -21.76 -25.14 0.44
CA LEU A 345 -22.54 -24.96 1.66
C LEU A 345 -23.81 -24.15 1.39
N LEU A 346 -23.67 -23.04 0.67
CA LEU A 346 -24.80 -22.18 0.30
C LEU A 346 -25.65 -22.80 -0.83
N GLY A 347 -25.07 -23.66 -1.65
CA GLY A 347 -25.74 -24.33 -2.75
C GLY A 347 -26.49 -23.36 -3.67
N ARG A 348 -27.80 -23.55 -3.81
CA ARG A 348 -28.65 -22.67 -4.62
C ARG A 348 -28.74 -21.22 -4.10
N TRP A 349 -28.57 -20.99 -2.82
CA TRP A 349 -28.63 -19.66 -2.22
C TRP A 349 -27.45 -18.78 -2.66
N PHE A 350 -26.32 -19.38 -2.97
CA PHE A 350 -25.17 -18.63 -3.53
C PHE A 350 -25.55 -17.86 -4.80
N TRP A 351 -26.47 -18.41 -5.61
CA TRP A 351 -26.88 -17.82 -6.88
C TRP A 351 -28.21 -17.03 -6.80
N TRP A 352 -28.75 -16.81 -5.61
CA TRP A 352 -30.01 -16.08 -5.42
C TRP A 352 -29.84 -14.58 -5.77
N PRO A 353 -30.85 -13.92 -6.43
CA PRO A 353 -32.13 -14.40 -6.95
C PRO A 353 -32.03 -15.04 -8.35
N GLY A 354 -30.86 -15.01 -8.99
CA GLY A 354 -30.62 -15.61 -10.29
C GLY A 354 -30.60 -17.13 -10.20
N MET A 355 -31.77 -17.77 -10.18
CA MET A 355 -31.84 -19.23 -10.31
C MET A 355 -31.10 -19.62 -11.60
N LEU A 356 -30.20 -20.61 -11.49
CA LEU A 356 -29.57 -21.28 -12.63
C LEU A 356 -30.71 -21.77 -13.54
N ARG A 357 -31.08 -21.01 -14.55
CA ARG A 357 -32.03 -21.43 -15.54
C ARG A 357 -31.38 -22.56 -16.31
N SER A 358 -31.82 -23.78 -16.03
CA SER A 358 -31.46 -24.92 -16.87
C SER A 358 -31.80 -24.56 -18.30
N ALA A 359 -30.83 -24.74 -19.19
CA ALA A 359 -30.95 -24.45 -20.62
C ALA A 359 -31.89 -25.41 -21.34
N HIS A 360 -33.06 -25.74 -20.76
CA HIS A 360 -34.09 -26.56 -21.36
C HIS A 360 -34.96 -25.81 -22.40
N ALA A 361 -34.86 -24.46 -22.44
CA ALA A 361 -35.65 -23.67 -23.39
C ALA A 361 -35.03 -23.56 -24.80
N GLY A 362 -33.76 -23.95 -24.98
CA GLY A 362 -33.07 -23.83 -26.28
C GLY A 362 -33.19 -25.07 -27.18
N LYS A 363 -33.46 -26.24 -26.62
CA LYS A 363 -33.53 -27.49 -27.41
C LYS A 363 -34.88 -27.73 -28.11
N GLN A 364 -35.94 -27.02 -27.72
CA GLN A 364 -37.22 -27.15 -28.42
C GLN A 364 -37.33 -26.33 -29.71
N PHE A 365 -36.45 -25.33 -29.90
CA PHE A 365 -36.48 -24.50 -31.14
C PHE A 365 -35.65 -25.09 -32.28
N VAL A 366 -34.69 -25.97 -32.02
CA VAL A 366 -33.87 -26.65 -33.05
C VAL A 366 -34.47 -27.99 -33.46
N GLY A 367 -35.27 -28.61 -32.58
CA GLY A 367 -35.95 -29.88 -32.88
C GLY A 367 -37.14 -29.75 -33.88
N GLY A 368 -37.61 -28.53 -34.15
CA GLY A 368 -38.70 -28.27 -35.09
C GLY A 368 -38.26 -28.03 -36.54
N LEU A 369 -36.96 -27.93 -36.81
CA LEU A 369 -36.44 -27.62 -38.17
C LEU A 369 -35.69 -28.78 -38.84
N VAL A 370 -35.64 -29.97 -38.23
CA VAL A 370 -34.87 -31.12 -38.78
C VAL A 370 -35.71 -32.27 -39.35
N PRO A 371 -37.08 -32.28 -39.43
CA PRO A 371 -37.77 -33.43 -40.04
C PRO A 371 -37.98 -33.35 -41.56
N VAL A 372 -37.48 -32.34 -42.27
CA VAL A 372 -37.79 -32.20 -43.69
C VAL A 372 -36.73 -32.80 -44.64
N VAL A 373 -35.57 -33.15 -44.16
CA VAL A 373 -34.46 -33.66 -45.03
C VAL A 373 -34.33 -35.18 -45.04
N GLN A 374 -35.10 -35.92 -44.24
CA GLN A 374 -34.95 -37.38 -44.14
C GLN A 374 -36.08 -38.17 -44.87
N ALA A 375 -37.06 -37.51 -45.47
CA ALA A 375 -38.14 -38.17 -46.22
C ALA A 375 -37.79 -38.48 -47.69
N ASP A 376 -36.77 -37.85 -48.28
CA ASP A 376 -36.42 -38.05 -49.71
C ASP A 376 -35.41 -39.14 -50.01
N ARG A 377 -34.83 -39.83 -48.99
CA ARG A 377 -33.87 -40.92 -49.23
C ARG A 377 -34.43 -42.32 -49.12
N VAL A 378 -35.69 -42.49 -48.80
CA VAL A 378 -36.34 -43.85 -48.75
C VAL A 378 -37.11 -44.19 -50.02
N GLY A 379 -37.32 -43.22 -50.90
CA GLY A 379 -38.02 -43.43 -52.18
C GLY A 379 -37.17 -44.01 -53.33
N GLU A 380 -35.85 -43.95 -53.26
CA GLU A 380 -34.96 -44.38 -54.36
C GLU A 380 -34.38 -45.81 -54.24
N ARG A 381 -34.73 -46.57 -53.21
CA ARG A 381 -34.32 -48.00 -53.08
C ARG A 381 -35.42 -49.03 -53.35
N ALA A 382 -36.56 -48.59 -53.83
CA ALA A 382 -37.62 -49.53 -54.17
C ALA A 382 -37.90 -49.60 -55.69
N ALA A 383 -37.01 -49.05 -56.57
CA ALA A 383 -37.18 -49.09 -58.03
C ALA A 383 -35.87 -49.47 -58.76
N SER A 384 -35.17 -50.52 -58.26
CA SER A 384 -34.12 -51.21 -59.03
C SER A 384 -34.11 -52.71 -58.71
#